data_556e54a50669986ce3211642d2c08b05
#
_entry.id   556e54a50669986ce3211642d2c08b05
#
_cell.length_a   1.000
_cell.length_b   1.000
_cell.length_c   1.000
_cell.angle_alpha   90.00
_cell.angle_beta   90.00
_cell.angle_gamma   90.00
#
_symmetry.space_group_name_H-M   'P 1'
#
loop_
_entity.id
_entity.type
_entity.pdbx_description
1 polymer ?
#
loop_
_entity_poly.entity_id
_entity_poly.type
_entity_poly.pdbx_seq_one_letter_code
_entity_poly.pdbx_strand_id
1 'polypeptide(L)'
;AGLFAANELKGERVLVIDKGRDVEERHCVMVETGNCIQCKDCNIMCGVGGAGTFSDGTLNLRPDIGGELAELCDTDTAWQLVNEVDRVFLAHGMPDELYKGTDEDIERLKRRAASVGASFIAINQRHIGSDRTKGVIKSFEDDLKAHGIEFLLNTTVTDIIVEDNKCVGVKTEGGAEIRGGCVILAPGRVGASWVEELIKKYDIDAEYAGIDVGVRVEVPAITMNPVTRINRDPKFHIRTKRYDDFARTFCTNERGFVVKEVYDDFIGVNGHSLREKKSENTNFAFLVKVELTEPVENTTRYGRSIAKLATTIGGGKPIIQRMGDLRRGRRSTWERINRNLVKNTLKDVTPGDISMALPHRITMDIIEGLEKLDEIIPGVAADSTLLYAPEIKFYAMRMKVDKNMETSVSNLFAAGDGAGLSRDIVNAAATGMLAARGILNRL
;
A
#
# COMPACT_ATOMS: atom_id res chain seq x y z
N ALA A 1 -1.72 -12.29 2.07
CA ALA A 1 -2.79 -12.93 2.87
C ALA A 1 -2.98 -14.39 2.43
N GLY A 2 -3.40 -14.68 1.20
CA GLY A 2 -3.73 -16.05 0.77
C GLY A 2 -2.63 -17.09 1.01
N LEU A 3 -1.37 -16.82 0.67
CA LEU A 3 -0.26 -17.74 0.92
C LEU A 3 -0.06 -18.02 2.42
N PHE A 4 -0.17 -17.02 3.27
CA PHE A 4 -0.04 -17.21 4.72
C PHE A 4 -1.24 -17.92 5.32
N ALA A 5 -2.45 -17.69 4.79
CA ALA A 5 -3.61 -18.49 5.17
C ALA A 5 -3.41 -19.98 4.78
N ALA A 6 -2.95 -20.25 3.55
CA ALA A 6 -2.64 -21.61 3.12
C ALA A 6 -1.54 -22.27 3.97
N ASN A 7 -0.55 -21.48 4.42
CA ASN A 7 0.52 -21.98 5.29
C ASN A 7 0.02 -22.44 6.67
N GLU A 8 -0.92 -21.69 7.27
CA GLU A 8 -1.55 -22.08 8.54
C GLU A 8 -2.44 -23.34 8.37
N LEU A 9 -3.02 -23.52 7.19
CA LEU A 9 -3.92 -24.65 6.88
C LEU A 9 -3.18 -25.87 6.30
N LYS A 10 -1.85 -25.95 6.40
CA LYS A 10 -1.11 -27.17 6.06
C LYS A 10 -1.65 -28.35 6.86
N GLY A 11 -1.99 -29.43 6.16
CA GLY A 11 -2.66 -30.59 6.75
C GLY A 11 -4.16 -30.68 6.46
N GLU A 12 -4.77 -29.57 6.02
CA GLU A 12 -6.14 -29.53 5.53
C GLU A 12 -6.19 -29.59 4.00
N ARG A 13 -7.37 -29.88 3.44
CA ARG A 13 -7.57 -29.84 1.98
C ARG A 13 -7.82 -28.40 1.53
N VAL A 14 -6.80 -27.76 0.97
CA VAL A 14 -6.82 -26.36 0.57
C VAL A 14 -6.62 -26.20 -0.93
N LEU A 15 -7.45 -25.37 -1.56
CA LEU A 15 -7.31 -24.90 -2.92
C LEU A 15 -7.12 -23.38 -2.94
N VAL A 16 -5.98 -22.91 -3.44
CA VAL A 16 -5.70 -21.50 -3.70
C VAL A 16 -6.10 -21.18 -5.13
N ILE A 17 -7.03 -20.22 -5.31
CA ILE A 17 -7.48 -19.77 -6.63
C ILE A 17 -6.98 -18.36 -6.88
N ASP A 18 -6.31 -18.13 -8.01
CA ASP A 18 -5.86 -16.80 -8.42
C ASP A 18 -6.11 -16.59 -9.92
N LYS A 19 -6.59 -15.40 -10.28
CA LYS A 19 -6.80 -15.04 -11.69
C LYS A 19 -5.51 -14.83 -12.46
N GLY A 20 -4.41 -14.59 -11.76
CA GLY A 20 -3.09 -14.43 -12.37
C GLY A 20 -2.30 -15.72 -12.43
N ARG A 21 -1.03 -15.58 -12.73
CA ARG A 21 -0.11 -16.65 -13.07
C ARG A 21 0.71 -17.13 -11.88
N ASP A 22 1.41 -18.26 -12.07
CA ASP A 22 2.52 -18.69 -11.26
C ASP A 22 3.58 -17.59 -11.15
N VAL A 23 4.28 -17.52 -10.02
CA VAL A 23 5.23 -16.43 -9.76
C VAL A 23 6.33 -16.32 -10.82
N GLU A 24 6.78 -17.45 -11.38
CA GLU A 24 7.82 -17.47 -12.41
C GLU A 24 7.32 -16.91 -13.75
N GLU A 25 6.06 -17.15 -14.10
CA GLU A 25 5.42 -16.68 -15.33
C GLU A 25 4.99 -15.20 -15.28
N ARG A 26 5.01 -14.59 -14.10
CA ARG A 26 4.63 -13.19 -13.93
C ARG A 26 5.72 -12.29 -14.51
N HIS A 27 5.44 -11.70 -15.66
CA HIS A 27 6.33 -10.79 -16.36
C HIS A 27 5.58 -9.53 -16.79
N CYS A 28 6.19 -8.36 -16.62
CA CYS A 28 5.60 -7.09 -17.02
C CYS A 28 6.45 -6.41 -18.10
N VAL A 29 5.90 -6.28 -19.29
CA VAL A 29 6.54 -5.63 -20.44
C VAL A 29 6.93 -4.17 -20.14
N MET A 30 6.21 -3.48 -19.27
CA MET A 30 6.52 -2.11 -18.87
C MET A 30 7.90 -1.99 -18.22
N VAL A 31 8.37 -3.03 -17.51
CA VAL A 31 9.69 -3.02 -16.86
C VAL A 31 10.82 -2.90 -17.90
N GLU A 32 10.63 -3.49 -19.08
CA GLU A 32 11.61 -3.48 -20.18
C GLU A 32 11.43 -2.29 -21.11
N THR A 33 10.19 -2.01 -21.49
CA THR A 33 9.87 -1.03 -22.54
C THR A 33 9.57 0.37 -22.01
N GLY A 34 9.30 0.50 -20.70
CA GLY A 34 8.83 1.73 -20.06
C GLY A 34 7.36 2.06 -20.34
N ASN A 35 6.64 1.24 -21.13
CA ASN A 35 5.26 1.47 -21.53
C ASN A 35 4.33 0.36 -21.05
N CYS A 36 3.26 0.74 -20.34
CA CYS A 36 2.22 -0.19 -19.94
C CYS A 36 1.32 -0.55 -21.12
N ILE A 37 1.12 -1.85 -21.38
CA ILE A 37 0.24 -2.37 -22.44
C ILE A 37 -1.18 -2.68 -21.95
N GLN A 38 -1.53 -2.35 -20.72
CA GLN A 38 -2.84 -2.56 -20.09
C GLN A 38 -3.34 -4.02 -20.26
N CYS A 39 -2.57 -4.97 -19.74
CA CYS A 39 -2.93 -6.39 -19.78
C CYS A 39 -4.30 -6.62 -19.11
N LYS A 40 -5.15 -7.54 -19.65
CA LYS A 40 -6.43 -7.94 -19.04
C LYS A 40 -6.23 -8.34 -17.58
N ASP A 41 -5.24 -9.17 -17.32
CA ASP A 41 -4.80 -9.55 -15.96
C ASP A 41 -3.38 -9.02 -15.75
N CYS A 42 -3.26 -8.01 -14.90
CA CYS A 42 -2.00 -7.32 -14.68
C CYS A 42 -1.01 -8.20 -13.91
N ASN A 43 0.05 -8.63 -14.55
CA ASN A 43 1.09 -9.48 -13.93
C ASN A 43 1.80 -8.86 -12.73
N ILE A 44 1.75 -7.52 -12.56
CA ILE A 44 2.24 -6.85 -11.34
C ILE A 44 1.26 -7.03 -10.18
N MET A 45 -0.04 -6.98 -10.46
CA MET A 45 -1.08 -6.91 -9.41
C MET A 45 -1.67 -8.27 -9.06
N CYS A 46 -1.73 -9.21 -10.03
CA CYS A 46 -2.38 -10.52 -9.91
C CYS A 46 -1.36 -11.65 -9.98
N GLY A 47 -1.74 -12.81 -9.45
CA GLY A 47 -0.93 -14.03 -9.43
C GLY A 47 -0.27 -14.29 -8.08
N VAL A 48 0.37 -15.42 -7.96
CA VAL A 48 0.98 -15.90 -6.71
C VAL A 48 1.88 -14.84 -6.08
N GLY A 49 1.66 -14.54 -4.80
CA GLY A 49 2.34 -13.48 -4.05
C GLY A 49 1.74 -12.09 -4.18
N GLY A 50 0.76 -11.88 -5.09
CA GLY A 50 0.06 -10.60 -5.26
C GLY A 50 0.98 -9.44 -5.67
N ALA A 51 0.53 -8.20 -5.42
CA ALA A 51 1.28 -6.98 -5.77
C ALA A 51 2.62 -6.85 -5.01
N GLY A 52 2.74 -7.46 -3.83
CA GLY A 52 3.97 -7.46 -3.03
C GLY A 52 5.18 -8.06 -3.75
N THR A 53 4.96 -9.03 -4.66
CA THR A 53 6.01 -9.67 -5.45
C THR A 53 6.78 -8.69 -6.35
N PHE A 54 6.17 -7.59 -6.76
CA PHE A 54 6.79 -6.55 -7.60
C PHE A 54 7.10 -5.25 -6.84
N SER A 55 6.93 -5.26 -5.51
CA SER A 55 7.36 -4.16 -4.66
C SER A 55 8.86 -4.23 -4.38
N ASP A 56 9.38 -3.29 -3.61
CA ASP A 56 10.75 -3.36 -3.09
C ASP A 56 10.90 -4.41 -1.97
N GLY A 57 9.79 -5.02 -1.52
CA GLY A 57 9.80 -6.03 -0.48
C GLY A 57 10.21 -5.50 0.89
N THR A 58 9.89 -4.25 1.20
CA THR A 58 10.10 -3.71 2.54
C THR A 58 9.04 -4.25 3.50
N LEU A 59 9.48 -4.96 4.54
CA LEU A 59 8.65 -5.45 5.63
C LEU A 59 8.75 -4.50 6.82
N ASN A 60 7.61 -3.94 7.22
CA ASN A 60 7.49 -3.14 8.44
C ASN A 60 7.08 -4.07 9.59
N LEU A 61 8.01 -4.36 10.48
CA LEU A 61 7.78 -5.33 11.58
C LEU A 61 7.04 -4.67 12.75
N ARG A 62 5.82 -4.18 12.48
CA ARG A 62 4.94 -3.56 13.48
C ARG A 62 3.47 -3.82 13.15
N PRO A 63 2.63 -4.10 14.16
CA PRO A 63 1.21 -4.40 13.96
C PRO A 63 0.35 -3.18 13.59
N ASP A 64 0.81 -1.97 13.89
CA ASP A 64 0.13 -0.68 13.68
C ASP A 64 0.63 0.09 12.45
N ILE A 65 1.46 -0.53 11.61
CA ILE A 65 1.94 0.06 10.36
C ILE A 65 1.46 -0.76 9.17
N GLY A 66 0.62 -0.15 8.35
CA GLY A 66 -0.02 -0.83 7.22
C GLY A 66 -1.23 -1.69 7.60
N GLY A 67 -1.73 -1.54 8.81
CA GLY A 67 -2.91 -2.19 9.36
C GLY A 67 -3.15 -1.79 10.79
N GLU A 68 -4.21 -2.32 11.36
CA GLU A 68 -4.63 -2.13 12.74
C GLU A 68 -4.88 -3.52 13.35
N LEU A 69 -3.83 -4.36 13.43
CA LEU A 69 -3.98 -5.74 13.93
C LEU A 69 -4.54 -5.81 15.34
N ALA A 70 -4.25 -4.81 16.16
CA ALA A 70 -4.77 -4.72 17.54
C ALA A 70 -6.29 -4.49 17.60
N GLU A 71 -6.96 -4.13 16.50
CA GLU A 71 -8.42 -4.10 16.40
C GLU A 71 -9.02 -5.48 16.08
N LEU A 72 -8.20 -6.40 15.56
CA LEU A 72 -8.62 -7.74 15.14
C LEU A 72 -8.26 -8.82 16.16
N CYS A 73 -7.24 -8.59 17.00
CA CYS A 73 -6.79 -9.47 18.05
C CYS A 73 -6.13 -8.67 19.19
N ASP A 74 -5.79 -9.31 20.30
CA ASP A 74 -5.05 -8.64 21.37
C ASP A 74 -3.62 -8.24 20.94
N THR A 75 -3.05 -7.27 21.64
CA THR A 75 -1.75 -6.68 21.29
C THR A 75 -0.61 -7.71 21.27
N ASP A 76 -0.60 -8.67 22.18
CA ASP A 76 0.46 -9.68 22.26
C ASP A 76 0.38 -10.63 21.08
N THR A 77 -0.82 -11.08 20.73
CA THR A 77 -1.09 -11.86 19.50
C THR A 77 -0.68 -11.09 18.26
N ALA A 78 -0.99 -9.79 18.18
CA ALA A 78 -0.59 -8.96 17.03
C ALA A 78 0.94 -8.93 16.85
N TRP A 79 1.71 -8.77 17.92
CA TRP A 79 3.18 -8.83 17.86
C TRP A 79 3.70 -10.23 17.55
N GLN A 80 3.09 -11.29 18.06
CA GLN A 80 3.45 -12.67 17.71
C GLN A 80 3.27 -12.94 16.22
N LEU A 81 2.14 -12.53 15.64
CA LEU A 81 1.88 -12.66 14.20
C LEU A 81 2.93 -11.94 13.34
N VAL A 82 3.31 -10.72 13.70
CA VAL A 82 4.38 -9.98 13.00
C VAL A 82 5.69 -10.77 13.03
N ASN A 83 6.07 -11.32 14.18
CA ASN A 83 7.29 -12.12 14.34
C ASN A 83 7.21 -13.45 13.57
N GLU A 84 6.03 -14.06 13.48
CA GLU A 84 5.82 -15.28 12.71
C GLU A 84 5.94 -15.01 11.21
N VAL A 85 5.36 -13.90 10.72
CA VAL A 85 5.52 -13.45 9.34
C VAL A 85 7.00 -13.25 8.99
N ASP A 86 7.76 -12.58 9.86
CA ASP A 86 9.20 -12.38 9.67
C ASP A 86 9.94 -13.72 9.55
N ARG A 87 9.65 -14.67 10.45
CA ARG A 87 10.26 -16.01 10.44
C ARG A 87 9.94 -16.79 9.16
N VAL A 88 8.70 -16.73 8.66
CA VAL A 88 8.31 -17.40 7.42
C VAL A 88 9.09 -16.84 6.23
N PHE A 89 9.19 -15.53 6.10
CA PHE A 89 9.97 -14.91 5.02
C PHE A 89 11.46 -15.25 5.10
N LEU A 90 12.04 -15.27 6.31
CA LEU A 90 13.44 -15.69 6.52
C LEU A 90 13.66 -17.14 6.11
N ALA A 91 12.74 -18.05 6.45
CA ALA A 91 12.80 -19.46 6.06
C ALA A 91 12.78 -19.65 4.53
N HIS A 92 12.18 -18.72 3.78
CA HIS A 92 12.12 -18.75 2.32
C HIS A 92 13.19 -17.90 1.63
N GLY A 93 14.25 -17.52 2.33
CA GLY A 93 15.44 -16.89 1.72
C GLY A 93 15.39 -15.36 1.66
N MET A 94 14.54 -14.72 2.46
CA MET A 94 14.66 -13.28 2.71
C MET A 94 15.99 -12.98 3.40
N PRO A 95 16.71 -11.89 3.02
CA PRO A 95 17.89 -11.45 3.73
C PRO A 95 17.62 -11.20 5.22
N ASP A 96 18.52 -11.62 6.10
CA ASP A 96 18.40 -11.48 7.56
C ASP A 96 18.78 -10.08 8.07
N GLU A 97 19.27 -9.21 7.20
CA GLU A 97 19.64 -7.83 7.54
C GLU A 97 18.42 -7.06 8.10
N LEU A 98 18.57 -6.57 9.33
CA LEU A 98 17.55 -5.80 10.02
C LEU A 98 17.93 -4.32 10.03
N TYR A 99 17.14 -3.51 9.36
CA TYR A 99 17.28 -2.05 9.37
C TYR A 99 16.61 -1.51 10.63
N LYS A 100 17.44 -1.15 11.59
CA LYS A 100 17.05 -0.49 12.83
C LYS A 100 18.07 0.57 13.20
N GLY A 101 17.60 1.72 13.66
CA GLY A 101 18.49 2.73 14.23
C GLY A 101 19.07 2.28 15.58
N THR A 102 20.13 2.92 16.03
CA THR A 102 20.54 2.82 17.43
C THR A 102 19.51 3.48 18.33
N ASP A 103 19.44 3.06 19.59
CA ASP A 103 18.50 3.66 20.55
C ASP A 103 18.75 5.17 20.68
N GLU A 104 20.02 5.62 20.63
CA GLU A 104 20.39 7.03 20.68
C GLU A 104 19.87 7.81 19.45
N ASP A 105 20.02 7.26 18.25
CA ASP A 105 19.53 7.89 17.01
C ASP A 105 18.01 7.99 17.01
N ILE A 106 17.33 6.92 17.43
CA ILE A 106 15.88 6.86 17.55
C ILE A 106 15.38 7.90 18.58
N GLU A 107 15.99 7.95 19.75
CA GLU A 107 15.65 8.91 20.81
C GLU A 107 15.84 10.36 20.34
N ARG A 108 16.98 10.63 19.69
CA ARG A 108 17.27 11.96 19.15
C ARG A 108 16.22 12.38 18.12
N LEU A 109 15.83 11.46 17.23
CA LEU A 109 14.84 11.74 16.19
C LEU A 109 13.44 11.89 16.77
N LYS A 110 13.06 11.07 17.76
CA LYS A 110 11.81 11.21 18.51
C LYS A 110 11.70 12.57 19.22
N ARG A 111 12.77 12.99 19.92
CA ARG A 111 12.79 14.30 20.60
C ARG A 111 12.65 15.44 19.60
N ARG A 112 13.34 15.37 18.48
CA ARG A 112 13.27 16.39 17.43
C ARG A 112 11.86 16.42 16.78
N ALA A 113 11.24 15.29 16.56
CA ALA A 113 9.85 15.24 16.09
C ALA A 113 8.89 15.84 17.13
N ALA A 114 9.03 15.44 18.40
CA ALA A 114 8.16 15.94 19.47
C ALA A 114 8.27 17.46 19.67
N SER A 115 9.45 18.07 19.47
CA SER A 115 9.64 19.52 19.64
C SER A 115 8.80 20.36 18.65
N VAL A 116 8.36 19.76 17.52
CA VAL A 116 7.51 20.43 16.51
C VAL A 116 6.07 19.89 16.51
N GLY A 117 5.71 19.07 17.51
CA GLY A 117 4.38 18.46 17.59
C GLY A 117 4.15 17.35 16.57
N ALA A 118 5.22 16.65 16.19
CA ALA A 118 5.18 15.46 15.34
C ALA A 118 5.61 14.22 16.12
N SER A 119 5.34 13.04 15.57
CA SER A 119 5.83 11.77 16.10
C SER A 119 6.68 11.06 15.06
N PHE A 120 7.84 10.57 15.47
CA PHE A 120 8.61 9.61 14.69
C PHE A 120 8.30 8.20 15.16
N ILE A 121 7.91 7.34 14.23
CA ILE A 121 7.58 5.95 14.52
C ILE A 121 8.80 5.09 14.19
N ALA A 122 9.47 4.62 15.23
CA ALA A 122 10.57 3.68 15.06
C ALA A 122 10.05 2.31 14.67
N ILE A 123 10.56 1.75 13.57
CA ILE A 123 10.13 0.47 13.01
C ILE A 123 11.36 -0.35 12.70
N ASN A 124 11.39 -1.60 13.15
CA ASN A 124 12.31 -2.56 12.63
C ASN A 124 11.85 -2.95 11.21
N GLN A 125 12.77 -2.89 10.26
CA GLN A 125 12.43 -3.16 8.85
C GLN A 125 13.38 -4.20 8.27
N ARG A 126 12.84 -5.08 7.41
CA ARG A 126 13.64 -5.89 6.50
C ARG A 126 13.36 -5.48 5.07
N HIS A 127 14.30 -5.79 4.20
CA HIS A 127 14.21 -5.45 2.79
C HIS A 127 14.63 -6.64 1.94
N ILE A 128 13.68 -7.18 1.20
CA ILE A 128 13.93 -8.31 0.30
C ILE A 128 14.68 -7.83 -0.95
N GLY A 129 14.27 -6.72 -1.53
CA GLY A 129 14.71 -6.21 -2.82
C GLY A 129 13.83 -6.73 -3.97
N SER A 130 13.45 -5.85 -4.87
CA SER A 130 12.56 -6.18 -6.01
C SER A 130 13.12 -7.26 -6.94
N ASP A 131 14.42 -7.43 -6.96
CA ASP A 131 15.15 -8.47 -7.69
C ASP A 131 15.09 -9.86 -7.03
N ARG A 132 14.79 -9.93 -5.74
CA ARG A 132 14.74 -11.16 -4.93
C ARG A 132 13.34 -11.60 -4.53
N THR A 133 12.36 -10.69 -4.54
CA THR A 133 11.00 -10.98 -4.08
C THR A 133 10.39 -12.18 -4.80
N LYS A 134 10.59 -12.33 -6.11
CA LYS A 134 10.11 -13.51 -6.87
C LYS A 134 10.69 -14.80 -6.34
N GLY A 135 11.99 -14.86 -6.06
CA GLY A 135 12.65 -16.06 -5.53
C GLY A 135 12.13 -16.47 -4.15
N VAL A 136 11.91 -15.50 -3.27
CA VAL A 136 11.33 -15.74 -1.93
C VAL A 136 9.90 -16.28 -2.05
N ILE A 137 9.07 -15.68 -2.90
CA ILE A 137 7.68 -16.13 -3.13
C ILE A 137 7.67 -17.51 -3.79
N LYS A 138 8.59 -17.79 -4.74
CA LYS A 138 8.69 -19.11 -5.38
C LYS A 138 9.04 -20.19 -4.36
N SER A 139 10.03 -19.95 -3.51
CA SER A 139 10.38 -20.87 -2.42
C SER A 139 9.17 -21.14 -1.51
N PHE A 140 8.38 -20.13 -1.20
CA PHE A 140 7.19 -20.27 -0.37
C PHE A 140 6.08 -21.05 -1.09
N GLU A 141 5.83 -20.78 -2.35
CA GLU A 141 4.87 -21.51 -3.18
C GLU A 141 5.23 -22.99 -3.30
N ASP A 142 6.53 -23.31 -3.54
CA ASP A 142 7.01 -24.68 -3.66
C ASP A 142 6.85 -25.46 -2.35
N ASP A 143 7.12 -24.81 -1.22
CA ASP A 143 6.91 -25.39 0.09
C ASP A 143 5.42 -25.71 0.35
N LEU A 144 4.51 -24.80 -0.03
CA LEU A 144 3.07 -25.04 0.07
C LEU A 144 2.63 -26.22 -0.81
N LYS A 145 3.09 -26.27 -2.06
CA LYS A 145 2.80 -27.38 -2.99
C LYS A 145 3.34 -28.72 -2.45
N ALA A 146 4.53 -28.72 -1.85
CA ALA A 146 5.10 -29.91 -1.22
C ALA A 146 4.28 -30.41 -0.02
N HIS A 147 3.53 -29.53 0.63
CA HIS A 147 2.60 -29.87 1.70
C HIS A 147 1.16 -30.15 1.23
N GLY A 148 0.95 -30.34 -0.07
CA GLY A 148 -0.34 -30.74 -0.62
C GLY A 148 -1.34 -29.60 -0.87
N ILE A 149 -0.92 -28.33 -0.77
CA ILE A 149 -1.76 -27.20 -1.15
C ILE A 149 -1.89 -27.15 -2.67
N GLU A 150 -3.12 -27.17 -3.15
CA GLU A 150 -3.43 -27.09 -4.58
C GLU A 150 -3.56 -25.63 -5.05
N PHE A 151 -3.07 -25.34 -6.28
CA PHE A 151 -3.17 -24.01 -6.89
C PHE A 151 -3.95 -24.10 -8.20
N LEU A 152 -5.04 -23.34 -8.32
CA LEU A 152 -5.81 -23.16 -9.54
C LEU A 152 -5.58 -21.74 -10.03
N LEU A 153 -4.59 -21.59 -10.91
CA LEU A 153 -4.14 -20.30 -11.45
C LEU A 153 -4.84 -19.97 -12.79
N ASN A 154 -4.67 -18.73 -13.26
CA ASN A 154 -5.35 -18.20 -14.45
C ASN A 154 -6.88 -18.40 -14.39
N THR A 155 -7.44 -18.34 -13.18
CA THR A 155 -8.85 -18.61 -12.93
C THR A 155 -9.48 -17.47 -12.17
N THR A 156 -10.35 -16.72 -12.85
CA THR A 156 -11.06 -15.59 -12.24
C THR A 156 -12.29 -16.12 -11.50
N VAL A 157 -12.34 -15.86 -10.19
CA VAL A 157 -13.55 -16.02 -9.39
C VAL A 157 -14.42 -14.78 -9.62
N THR A 158 -15.66 -15.00 -10.06
CA THR A 158 -16.62 -13.93 -10.35
C THR A 158 -17.64 -13.74 -9.26
N ASP A 159 -17.90 -14.79 -8.47
CA ASP A 159 -18.94 -14.77 -7.44
C ASP A 159 -18.67 -15.80 -6.33
N ILE A 160 -19.35 -15.63 -5.20
CA ILE A 160 -19.44 -16.64 -4.14
C ILE A 160 -20.78 -17.39 -4.23
N ILE A 161 -20.82 -18.60 -3.71
CA ILE A 161 -22.05 -19.39 -3.62
C ILE A 161 -22.55 -19.29 -2.18
N VAL A 162 -23.70 -18.67 -2.00
CA VAL A 162 -24.34 -18.51 -0.68
C VAL A 162 -25.65 -19.25 -0.66
N GLU A 163 -25.83 -20.17 0.29
CA GLU A 163 -27.03 -20.93 0.57
C GLU A 163 -27.41 -20.71 2.04
N ASP A 164 -28.63 -20.28 2.34
CA ASP A 164 -29.11 -20.03 3.71
C ASP A 164 -28.15 -19.16 4.57
N ASN A 165 -27.67 -18.05 4.00
CA ASN A 165 -26.66 -17.14 4.61
C ASN A 165 -25.34 -17.82 4.96
N LYS A 166 -24.97 -18.88 4.27
CA LYS A 166 -23.74 -19.64 4.43
C LYS A 166 -22.99 -19.73 3.11
N CYS A 167 -21.71 -19.35 3.10
CA CYS A 167 -20.87 -19.53 1.94
C CYS A 167 -20.46 -21.01 1.82
N VAL A 168 -20.74 -21.58 0.66
CA VAL A 168 -20.48 -23.01 0.35
C VAL A 168 -19.56 -23.21 -0.85
N GLY A 169 -18.98 -22.13 -1.39
CA GLY A 169 -18.07 -22.20 -2.52
C GLY A 169 -17.98 -20.92 -3.31
N VAL A 170 -17.40 -21.03 -4.51
CA VAL A 170 -17.19 -19.92 -5.43
C VAL A 170 -17.56 -20.30 -6.86
N LYS A 171 -17.88 -19.29 -7.71
CA LYS A 171 -18.12 -19.43 -9.15
C LYS A 171 -16.98 -18.79 -9.93
N THR A 172 -16.56 -19.44 -11.00
CA THR A 172 -15.52 -18.94 -11.90
C THR A 172 -16.10 -18.27 -13.14
N GLU A 173 -15.31 -17.47 -13.84
CA GLU A 173 -15.66 -16.82 -15.12
C GLU A 173 -16.11 -17.87 -16.16
N GLY A 174 -15.54 -19.09 -16.12
CA GLY A 174 -15.96 -20.21 -16.99
C GLY A 174 -17.25 -20.90 -16.58
N GLY A 175 -17.94 -20.43 -15.55
CA GLY A 175 -19.21 -20.99 -15.06
C GLY A 175 -19.06 -22.23 -14.15
N ALA A 176 -17.83 -22.67 -13.86
CA ALA A 176 -17.61 -23.77 -12.93
C ALA A 176 -17.90 -23.33 -11.48
N GLU A 177 -18.57 -24.22 -10.73
CA GLU A 177 -18.77 -24.10 -9.30
C GLU A 177 -17.76 -24.95 -8.54
N ILE A 178 -17.05 -24.32 -7.61
CA ILE A 178 -16.08 -25.01 -6.74
C ILE A 178 -16.61 -24.92 -5.32
N ARG A 179 -16.98 -26.05 -4.75
CA ARG A 179 -17.57 -26.13 -3.41
C ARG A 179 -16.50 -26.38 -2.35
N GLY A 180 -16.67 -25.77 -1.19
CA GLY A 180 -15.79 -25.91 -0.04
C GLY A 180 -16.51 -25.65 1.28
N GLY A 181 -15.99 -26.16 2.37
CA GLY A 181 -16.53 -25.94 3.72
C GLY A 181 -16.41 -24.51 4.20
N CYS A 182 -15.32 -23.82 3.80
CA CYS A 182 -15.06 -22.41 4.10
C CYS A 182 -14.41 -21.73 2.91
N VAL A 183 -14.58 -20.41 2.81
CA VAL A 183 -13.94 -19.56 1.79
C VAL A 183 -13.21 -18.39 2.48
N ILE A 184 -11.94 -18.18 2.16
CA ILE A 184 -11.19 -17.00 2.58
C ILE A 184 -11.08 -16.05 1.38
N LEU A 185 -11.67 -14.86 1.48
CA LEU A 185 -11.51 -13.79 0.51
C LEU A 185 -10.20 -13.03 0.77
N ALA A 186 -9.20 -13.25 -0.08
CA ALA A 186 -7.91 -12.56 -0.04
C ALA A 186 -7.53 -11.97 -1.41
N PRO A 187 -8.42 -11.21 -2.08
CA PRO A 187 -8.30 -10.86 -3.49
C PRO A 187 -7.26 -9.76 -3.79
N GLY A 188 -6.59 -9.23 -2.77
CA GLY A 188 -5.64 -8.13 -2.91
C GLY A 188 -6.27 -6.84 -3.43
N ARG A 189 -5.45 -5.81 -3.68
CA ARG A 189 -5.96 -4.48 -4.09
C ARG A 189 -6.77 -4.52 -5.37
N VAL A 190 -6.38 -5.36 -6.31
CA VAL A 190 -7.04 -5.47 -7.61
C VAL A 190 -8.47 -5.99 -7.49
N GLY A 191 -8.76 -6.75 -6.45
CA GLY A 191 -10.09 -7.29 -6.18
C GLY A 191 -10.98 -6.40 -5.33
N ALA A 192 -10.54 -5.21 -4.94
CA ALA A 192 -11.32 -4.33 -4.04
C ALA A 192 -12.68 -3.94 -4.60
N SER A 193 -12.78 -3.63 -5.91
CA SER A 193 -14.07 -3.34 -6.56
C SER A 193 -14.99 -4.54 -6.62
N TRP A 194 -14.45 -5.73 -6.87
CA TRP A 194 -15.22 -6.97 -6.84
C TRP A 194 -15.74 -7.28 -5.44
N VAL A 195 -14.93 -7.06 -4.40
CA VAL A 195 -15.40 -7.20 -2.99
C VAL A 195 -16.54 -6.22 -2.69
N GLU A 196 -16.47 -4.97 -3.17
CA GLU A 196 -17.56 -4.00 -3.03
C GLU A 196 -18.86 -4.48 -3.70
N GLU A 197 -18.76 -5.16 -4.86
CA GLU A 197 -19.90 -5.78 -5.52
C GLU A 197 -20.50 -6.93 -4.69
N LEU A 198 -19.64 -7.80 -4.10
CA LEU A 198 -20.07 -8.88 -3.23
C LEU A 198 -20.75 -8.35 -1.96
N ILE A 199 -20.18 -7.31 -1.34
CA ILE A 199 -20.75 -6.64 -0.16
C ILE A 199 -22.18 -6.18 -0.46
N LYS A 200 -22.38 -5.49 -1.58
CA LYS A 200 -23.72 -5.01 -1.99
C LYS A 200 -24.70 -6.13 -2.34
N LYS A 201 -24.19 -7.17 -3.02
CA LYS A 201 -25.01 -8.27 -3.51
C LYS A 201 -25.53 -9.16 -2.39
N TYR A 202 -24.71 -9.44 -1.40
CA TYR A 202 -24.99 -10.37 -0.31
C TYR A 202 -25.25 -9.68 1.03
N ASP A 203 -25.37 -8.35 1.03
CA ASP A 203 -25.61 -7.54 2.23
C ASP A 203 -24.58 -7.85 3.35
N ILE A 204 -23.30 -7.93 2.95
CA ILE A 204 -22.21 -8.21 3.89
C ILE A 204 -21.91 -6.94 4.69
N ASP A 205 -21.82 -7.07 6.00
CA ASP A 205 -21.48 -5.94 6.87
C ASP A 205 -20.10 -5.35 6.51
N ALA A 206 -20.09 -4.07 6.18
CA ALA A 206 -18.86 -3.35 5.82
C ALA A 206 -18.99 -1.85 6.13
N GLU A 207 -17.85 -1.17 6.16
CA GLU A 207 -17.79 0.27 6.34
C GLU A 207 -16.82 0.92 5.35
N TYR A 208 -17.07 2.17 4.97
CA TYR A 208 -16.11 2.93 4.20
C TYR A 208 -14.93 3.33 5.11
N ALA A 209 -13.71 3.03 4.66
CA ALA A 209 -12.51 3.54 5.30
C ALA A 209 -12.23 4.98 4.82
N GLY A 210 -11.50 5.75 5.62
CA GLY A 210 -10.92 7.02 5.16
C GLY A 210 -9.97 6.78 3.97
N ILE A 211 -9.63 7.84 3.26
CA ILE A 211 -8.60 7.81 2.22
C ILE A 211 -7.45 8.73 2.59
N ASP A 212 -6.27 8.48 2.04
CA ASP A 212 -5.18 9.45 2.14
C ASP A 212 -5.01 10.16 0.80
N VAL A 213 -4.98 11.49 0.84
CA VAL A 213 -4.82 12.36 -0.33
C VAL A 213 -3.61 13.26 -0.11
N GLY A 214 -2.75 13.36 -1.10
CA GLY A 214 -1.59 14.24 -1.00
C GLY A 214 -0.73 14.27 -2.25
N VAL A 215 0.57 14.32 -2.03
CA VAL A 215 1.59 14.50 -3.06
C VAL A 215 2.76 13.54 -2.87
N ARG A 216 3.44 13.22 -3.97
CA ARG A 216 4.80 12.67 -3.92
C ARG A 216 5.78 13.82 -3.82
N VAL A 217 6.66 13.76 -2.85
CA VAL A 217 7.71 14.75 -2.58
C VAL A 217 9.03 14.20 -3.09
N GLU A 218 9.81 14.98 -3.81
CA GLU A 218 11.12 14.60 -4.28
C GLU A 218 12.16 15.65 -3.88
N VAL A 219 13.19 15.20 -3.19
CA VAL A 219 14.29 16.02 -2.64
C VAL A 219 15.64 15.40 -2.97
N PRO A 220 16.75 16.14 -2.87
CA PRO A 220 18.09 15.54 -2.98
C PRO A 220 18.27 14.42 -1.94
N ALA A 221 18.87 13.31 -2.32
CA ALA A 221 19.08 12.18 -1.41
C ALA A 221 19.81 12.58 -0.14
N ILE A 222 20.76 13.52 -0.23
CA ILE A 222 21.51 14.02 0.92
C ILE A 222 20.60 14.64 2.00
N THR A 223 19.45 15.20 1.63
CA THR A 223 18.47 15.77 2.56
C THR A 223 17.87 14.66 3.44
N MET A 224 17.53 13.51 2.86
CA MET A 224 16.90 12.40 3.56
C MET A 224 17.89 11.43 4.21
N ASN A 225 19.16 11.39 3.78
CA ASN A 225 20.17 10.47 4.29
C ASN A 225 20.25 10.39 5.83
N PRO A 226 20.14 11.50 6.60
CA PRO A 226 20.22 11.43 8.06
C PRO A 226 19.11 10.57 8.70
N VAL A 227 17.96 10.47 8.06
CA VAL A 227 16.81 9.72 8.57
C VAL A 227 16.65 8.36 7.89
N THR A 228 16.99 8.23 6.60
CA THR A 228 16.92 6.93 5.89
C THR A 228 17.99 5.94 6.38
N ARG A 229 19.07 6.43 6.98
CA ARG A 229 20.06 5.58 7.66
C ARG A 229 19.54 4.97 8.97
N ILE A 230 18.59 5.65 9.64
CA ILE A 230 17.96 5.18 10.88
C ILE A 230 16.82 4.23 10.56
N ASN A 231 15.94 4.64 9.67
CA ASN A 231 14.88 3.82 9.11
C ASN A 231 14.85 4.01 7.60
N ARG A 232 14.86 2.93 6.83
CA ARG A 232 14.84 2.95 5.37
C ARG A 232 13.59 3.67 4.82
N ASP A 233 12.45 3.46 5.47
CA ASP A 233 11.18 4.11 5.17
C ASP A 233 10.66 4.82 6.44
N PRO A 234 11.23 6.01 6.78
CA PRO A 234 10.92 6.70 8.03
C PRO A 234 9.47 7.19 8.05
N LYS A 235 8.76 6.88 9.13
CA LYS A 235 7.37 7.27 9.34
C LYS A 235 7.29 8.44 10.31
N PHE A 236 6.78 9.56 9.80
CA PHE A 236 6.44 10.73 10.61
C PHE A 236 4.94 10.94 10.59
N HIS A 237 4.35 11.09 11.76
CA HIS A 237 2.96 11.45 11.95
C HIS A 237 2.89 12.89 12.46
N ILE A 238 2.06 13.70 11.83
CA ILE A 238 1.96 15.13 12.07
C ILE A 238 0.47 15.49 12.20
N ARG A 239 0.14 16.25 13.25
CA ARG A 239 -1.15 16.95 13.30
C ARG A 239 -0.94 18.40 12.89
N THR A 240 -1.73 18.86 11.91
CA THR A 240 -1.69 20.24 11.46
C THR A 240 -2.35 21.16 12.49
N LYS A 241 -1.82 22.37 12.68
CA LYS A 241 -2.38 23.30 13.66
C LYS A 241 -3.65 23.97 13.15
N ARG A 242 -3.72 24.19 11.83
CA ARG A 242 -4.81 24.95 11.22
C ARG A 242 -6.13 24.17 11.21
N TYR A 243 -6.08 22.89 10.88
CA TYR A 243 -7.27 22.06 10.68
C TYR A 243 -7.34 20.85 11.61
N ASP A 244 -6.30 20.63 12.41
CA ASP A 244 -6.14 19.43 13.27
C ASP A 244 -6.20 18.11 12.47
N ASP A 245 -5.82 18.16 11.20
CA ASP A 245 -5.82 17.00 10.33
C ASP A 245 -4.57 16.14 10.55
N PHE A 246 -4.74 14.85 10.36
CA PHE A 246 -3.65 13.89 10.43
C PHE A 246 -2.95 13.80 9.08
N ALA A 247 -1.65 14.12 9.08
CA ALA A 247 -0.78 13.97 7.93
C ALA A 247 0.40 13.06 8.25
N ARG A 248 0.96 12.39 7.23
CA ARG A 248 2.05 11.46 7.42
C ARG A 248 2.96 11.33 6.20
N THR A 249 4.21 10.92 6.46
CA THR A 249 5.08 10.38 5.41
C THR A 249 4.69 8.93 5.11
N PHE A 250 4.85 8.53 3.86
CA PHE A 250 4.53 7.16 3.42
C PHE A 250 5.45 6.74 2.27
N CYS A 251 5.82 5.45 2.22
CA CYS A 251 6.53 4.82 1.11
C CYS A 251 7.74 5.64 0.62
N THR A 252 8.74 5.80 1.49
CA THR A 252 10.00 6.47 1.15
C THR A 252 10.85 5.59 0.25
N ASN A 253 11.30 6.14 -0.85
CA ASN A 253 12.16 5.49 -1.83
C ASN A 253 13.52 6.18 -1.85
N GLU A 254 14.44 5.65 -1.05
CA GLU A 254 15.81 6.16 -0.99
C GLU A 254 16.50 6.02 -2.34
N ARG A 255 17.03 7.14 -2.87
CA ARG A 255 17.64 7.21 -4.19
C ARG A 255 16.81 6.58 -5.30
N GLY A 256 15.49 6.71 -5.14
CA GLY A 256 14.50 6.11 -6.03
C GLY A 256 14.00 7.08 -7.11
N PHE A 257 12.97 6.66 -7.80
CA PHE A 257 12.36 7.38 -8.91
C PHE A 257 10.89 7.61 -8.61
N VAL A 258 10.38 8.78 -8.98
CA VAL A 258 8.93 9.01 -9.04
C VAL A 258 8.40 8.34 -10.29
N VAL A 259 7.28 7.63 -10.16
CA VAL A 259 6.63 6.90 -11.25
C VAL A 259 5.17 7.30 -11.39
N LYS A 260 4.66 7.15 -12.61
CA LYS A 260 3.26 7.38 -12.94
C LYS A 260 2.48 6.09 -12.73
N GLU A 261 1.33 6.18 -12.05
CA GLU A 261 0.34 5.11 -11.97
C GLU A 261 -0.84 5.44 -12.90
N VAL A 262 -1.15 4.54 -13.82
CA VAL A 262 -2.23 4.71 -14.78
C VAL A 262 -3.41 3.85 -14.35
N TYR A 263 -4.55 4.50 -14.14
CA TYR A 263 -5.83 3.89 -13.88
C TYR A 263 -6.76 4.08 -15.08
N ASP A 264 -7.91 3.46 -15.09
CA ASP A 264 -8.85 3.51 -16.23
C ASP A 264 -9.26 4.94 -16.61
N ASP A 265 -9.46 5.80 -15.62
CA ASP A 265 -10.06 7.13 -15.79
C ASP A 265 -9.27 8.27 -15.12
N PHE A 266 -8.11 7.98 -14.53
CA PHE A 266 -7.22 8.98 -13.94
C PHE A 266 -5.77 8.51 -13.89
N ILE A 267 -4.89 9.46 -13.58
CA ILE A 267 -3.46 9.24 -13.41
C ILE A 267 -3.06 9.68 -12.00
N GLY A 268 -2.31 8.84 -11.33
CA GLY A 268 -1.67 9.12 -10.05
C GLY A 268 -0.15 9.03 -10.14
N VAL A 269 0.49 9.23 -9.00
CA VAL A 269 1.93 9.06 -8.83
C VAL A 269 2.25 8.10 -7.68
N ASN A 270 3.43 7.50 -7.77
CA ASN A 270 4.01 6.66 -6.71
C ASN A 270 5.54 6.79 -6.74
N GLY A 271 6.23 6.07 -5.88
CA GLY A 271 7.68 5.93 -5.90
C GLY A 271 8.12 4.51 -6.22
N HIS A 272 9.32 4.40 -6.76
CA HIS A 272 9.96 3.13 -7.05
C HIS A 272 11.45 3.19 -6.71
N SER A 273 11.98 2.11 -6.12
CA SER A 273 13.38 1.99 -5.77
C SER A 273 13.98 0.76 -6.45
N LEU A 274 14.96 0.99 -7.31
CA LEU A 274 15.71 -0.09 -7.95
C LEU A 274 17.02 -0.33 -7.15
N ARG A 275 17.44 -1.57 -7.08
CA ARG A 275 18.66 -1.93 -6.36
C ARG A 275 19.92 -1.48 -7.11
N GLU A 276 19.97 -1.75 -8.40
CA GLU A 276 21.14 -1.49 -9.23
C GLU A 276 21.22 -0.05 -9.76
N LYS A 277 20.06 0.58 -10.01
CA LYS A 277 19.99 1.94 -10.53
C LYS A 277 19.51 2.91 -9.46
N LYS A 278 20.36 3.83 -9.08
CA LYS A 278 20.07 4.86 -8.09
C LYS A 278 19.94 6.22 -8.74
N SER A 279 19.00 7.04 -8.25
CA SER A 279 18.91 8.46 -8.59
C SER A 279 19.70 9.32 -7.61
N GLU A 280 19.86 10.60 -7.93
CA GLU A 280 20.41 11.60 -7.00
C GLU A 280 19.38 12.06 -5.96
N ASN A 281 18.11 11.64 -6.09
CA ASN A 281 17.02 12.08 -5.26
C ASN A 281 16.43 10.94 -4.41
N THR A 282 15.87 11.31 -3.28
CA THR A 282 14.96 10.47 -2.50
C THR A 282 13.56 11.02 -2.64
N ASN A 283 12.57 10.17 -2.74
CA ASN A 283 11.17 10.58 -2.79
C ASN A 283 10.31 9.85 -1.76
N PHE A 284 9.26 10.48 -1.32
CA PHE A 284 8.27 9.91 -0.40
C PHE A 284 6.88 10.52 -0.64
N ALA A 285 5.84 9.82 -0.26
CA ALA A 285 4.50 10.39 -0.24
C ALA A 285 4.31 11.23 1.03
N PHE A 286 3.69 12.39 0.90
CA PHE A 286 3.16 13.16 2.02
C PHE A 286 1.65 13.24 1.89
N LEU A 287 0.95 12.59 2.82
CA LEU A 287 -0.46 12.27 2.70
C LEU A 287 -1.23 12.83 3.88
N VAL A 288 -2.40 13.38 3.60
CA VAL A 288 -3.38 13.85 4.59
C VAL A 288 -4.53 12.84 4.64
N LYS A 289 -4.87 12.36 5.82
CA LYS A 289 -6.02 11.47 6.03
C LYS A 289 -7.30 12.27 5.86
N VAL A 290 -8.19 11.78 5.02
CA VAL A 290 -9.50 12.37 4.77
C VAL A 290 -10.58 11.43 5.28
N GLU A 291 -11.34 11.92 6.25
CA GLU A 291 -12.54 11.28 6.77
C GLU A 291 -13.71 12.21 6.47
N LEU A 292 -14.72 11.68 5.80
CA LEU A 292 -15.91 12.47 5.49
C LEU A 292 -16.87 12.39 6.68
N THR A 293 -17.58 13.49 6.93
CA THR A 293 -18.59 13.58 7.97
C THR A 293 -19.88 12.88 7.57
N GLU A 294 -20.73 12.57 8.53
CA GLU A 294 -22.03 11.97 8.25
C GLU A 294 -22.97 12.89 7.45
N PRO A 295 -23.79 12.33 6.55
CA PRO A 295 -23.81 10.93 6.18
C PRO A 295 -22.48 10.54 5.51
N VAL A 296 -21.91 9.40 5.91
CA VAL A 296 -20.61 8.96 5.40
C VAL A 296 -20.74 8.72 3.90
N GLU A 297 -20.15 9.59 3.14
CA GLU A 297 -20.07 9.46 1.69
C GLU A 297 -18.97 8.46 1.29
N ASN A 298 -19.10 7.93 0.12
CA ASN A 298 -18.10 7.06 -0.48
C ASN A 298 -16.78 7.81 -0.68
N THR A 299 -15.83 7.62 0.24
CA THR A 299 -14.50 8.27 0.23
C THR A 299 -13.72 7.92 -1.02
N THR A 300 -13.87 6.72 -1.56
CA THR A 300 -13.26 6.30 -2.83
C THR A 300 -13.74 7.17 -3.98
N ARG A 301 -15.05 7.46 -4.06
CA ARG A 301 -15.61 8.35 -5.08
C ARG A 301 -15.05 9.77 -4.95
N TYR A 302 -14.93 10.28 -3.73
CA TYR A 302 -14.33 11.59 -3.47
C TYR A 302 -12.88 11.65 -3.97
N GLY A 303 -12.04 10.68 -3.60
CA GLY A 303 -10.65 10.59 -4.06
C GLY A 303 -10.53 10.48 -5.57
N ARG A 304 -11.37 9.65 -6.22
CA ARG A 304 -11.41 9.55 -7.69
C ARG A 304 -11.78 10.87 -8.36
N SER A 305 -12.67 11.66 -7.77
CA SER A 305 -13.03 12.98 -8.29
C SER A 305 -11.83 13.94 -8.27
N ILE A 306 -11.06 13.94 -7.19
CA ILE A 306 -9.80 14.72 -7.09
C ILE A 306 -8.79 14.23 -8.13
N ALA A 307 -8.60 12.91 -8.26
CA ALA A 307 -7.67 12.33 -9.21
C ALA A 307 -8.02 12.67 -10.68
N LYS A 308 -9.30 12.59 -11.04
CA LYS A 308 -9.79 12.99 -12.35
C LYS A 308 -9.57 14.47 -12.64
N LEU A 309 -9.86 15.34 -11.65
CA LEU A 309 -9.62 16.77 -11.78
C LEU A 309 -8.13 17.05 -12.01
N ALA A 310 -7.24 16.43 -11.22
CA ALA A 310 -5.79 16.57 -11.38
C ALA A 310 -5.33 16.07 -12.75
N THR A 311 -5.87 14.95 -13.23
CA THR A 311 -5.58 14.41 -14.57
C THR A 311 -6.00 15.36 -15.66
N THR A 312 -7.17 15.99 -15.54
CA THR A 312 -7.68 17.00 -16.47
C THR A 312 -6.77 18.22 -16.52
N ILE A 313 -6.40 18.77 -15.34
CA ILE A 313 -5.51 19.94 -15.22
C ILE A 313 -4.11 19.62 -15.76
N GLY A 314 -3.61 18.39 -15.51
CA GLY A 314 -2.32 17.92 -16.00
C GLY A 314 -2.31 17.54 -17.49
N GLY A 315 -3.45 17.59 -18.18
CA GLY A 315 -3.57 17.21 -19.60
C GLY A 315 -3.22 15.74 -19.83
N GLY A 316 -3.69 14.83 -18.95
CA GLY A 316 -3.40 13.40 -19.01
C GLY A 316 -2.05 13.01 -18.40
N LYS A 317 -1.42 13.89 -17.62
CA LYS A 317 -0.13 13.68 -16.94
C LYS A 317 -0.18 14.16 -15.49
N PRO A 318 0.69 13.63 -14.61
CA PRO A 318 0.82 14.18 -13.26
C PRO A 318 1.24 15.65 -13.29
N ILE A 319 0.71 16.43 -12.36
CA ILE A 319 1.11 17.82 -12.17
C ILE A 319 2.42 17.83 -11.37
N ILE A 320 3.42 18.60 -11.84
CA ILE A 320 4.64 18.88 -11.07
C ILE A 320 4.67 20.36 -10.66
N GLN A 321 5.00 20.63 -9.39
CA GLN A 321 5.16 21.98 -8.86
C GLN A 321 6.32 22.06 -7.88
N ARG A 322 7.04 23.17 -7.87
CA ARG A 322 8.04 23.47 -6.85
C ARG A 322 7.37 23.92 -5.56
N MET A 323 7.91 23.49 -4.42
CA MET A 323 7.40 23.93 -3.10
C MET A 323 7.35 25.45 -2.96
N GLY A 324 8.40 26.15 -3.43
CA GLY A 324 8.43 27.62 -3.40
C GLY A 324 7.41 28.28 -4.31
N ASP A 325 6.95 27.64 -5.39
CA ASP A 325 5.88 28.16 -6.22
C ASP A 325 4.50 27.90 -5.58
N LEU A 326 4.30 26.73 -4.95
CA LEU A 326 3.08 26.41 -4.21
C LEU A 326 2.85 27.40 -3.05
N ARG A 327 3.88 27.67 -2.23
CA ARG A 327 3.80 28.67 -1.14
C ARG A 327 3.38 30.06 -1.63
N ARG A 328 3.79 30.44 -2.83
CA ARG A 328 3.47 31.74 -3.44
C ARG A 328 2.15 31.74 -4.20
N GLY A 329 1.38 30.66 -4.14
CA GLY A 329 0.12 30.54 -4.85
C GLY A 329 0.25 30.70 -6.36
N ARG A 330 1.32 30.17 -6.96
CA ARG A 330 1.56 30.31 -8.40
C ARG A 330 1.97 28.99 -9.05
N ARG A 331 1.51 28.74 -10.26
CA ARG A 331 1.93 27.57 -11.02
C ARG A 331 3.44 27.54 -11.26
N SER A 332 4.03 26.34 -11.33
CA SER A 332 5.35 26.16 -11.91
C SER A 332 5.29 26.20 -13.45
N THR A 333 6.41 26.50 -14.07
CA THR A 333 6.60 26.49 -15.53
C THR A 333 7.83 25.67 -15.88
N TRP A 334 7.94 25.22 -17.13
CA TRP A 334 9.12 24.49 -17.58
C TRP A 334 10.41 25.27 -17.36
N GLU A 335 10.41 26.58 -17.55
CA GLU A 335 11.56 27.42 -17.25
C GLU A 335 11.98 27.29 -15.80
N ARG A 336 11.04 27.32 -14.83
CA ARG A 336 11.32 27.20 -13.40
C ARG A 336 11.76 25.79 -13.03
N ILE A 337 11.15 24.76 -13.62
CA ILE A 337 11.52 23.36 -13.37
C ILE A 337 12.92 23.09 -13.93
N ASN A 338 13.24 23.55 -15.15
CA ASN A 338 14.54 23.29 -15.78
C ASN A 338 15.72 23.94 -15.05
N ARG A 339 15.51 25.13 -14.47
CA ARG A 339 16.55 25.82 -13.65
C ARG A 339 16.56 25.39 -12.18
N ASN A 340 15.65 24.52 -11.75
CA ASN A 340 15.57 24.05 -10.37
C ASN A 340 16.81 23.25 -9.96
N LEU A 341 17.18 23.29 -8.66
CA LEU A 341 18.29 22.51 -8.12
C LEU A 341 17.97 21.01 -8.15
N VAL A 342 16.79 20.63 -7.68
CA VAL A 342 16.31 19.25 -7.75
C VAL A 342 15.84 18.95 -9.17
N LYS A 343 16.43 17.93 -9.79
CA LYS A 343 16.04 17.49 -11.14
C LYS A 343 15.02 16.39 -11.03
N ASN A 344 13.84 16.61 -11.61
CA ASN A 344 12.74 15.65 -11.60
C ASN A 344 13.15 14.29 -12.21
N THR A 345 12.88 13.21 -11.49
CA THR A 345 13.10 11.84 -12.00
C THR A 345 11.99 11.40 -12.94
N LEU A 346 10.73 11.73 -12.67
CA LEU A 346 9.63 11.52 -13.61
C LEU A 346 9.64 12.62 -14.68
N LYS A 347 9.79 12.24 -15.95
CA LYS A 347 9.87 13.17 -17.10
C LYS A 347 8.51 13.49 -17.72
N ASP A 348 7.59 12.52 -17.70
CA ASP A 348 6.25 12.66 -18.28
C ASP A 348 5.30 13.35 -17.29
N VAL A 349 5.45 14.65 -17.14
CA VAL A 349 4.70 15.51 -16.20
C VAL A 349 4.30 16.82 -16.86
N THR A 350 3.35 17.53 -16.24
CA THR A 350 2.95 18.88 -16.61
C THR A 350 3.26 19.86 -15.47
N PRO A 351 4.12 20.87 -15.67
CA PRO A 351 4.28 21.94 -14.71
C PRO A 351 2.97 22.70 -14.52
N GLY A 352 2.51 22.79 -13.27
CA GLY A 352 1.19 23.34 -12.98
C GLY A 352 1.06 23.90 -11.58
N ASP A 353 -0.18 24.02 -11.15
CA ASP A 353 -0.57 24.42 -9.81
C ASP A 353 -1.41 23.30 -9.18
N ILE A 354 -0.84 22.65 -8.17
CA ILE A 354 -1.46 21.54 -7.44
C ILE A 354 -2.71 22.01 -6.71
N SER A 355 -2.73 23.28 -6.25
CA SER A 355 -3.87 23.83 -5.52
C SER A 355 -5.14 23.99 -6.37
N MET A 356 -5.03 23.90 -7.69
CA MET A 356 -6.21 23.85 -8.58
C MET A 356 -6.88 22.46 -8.57
N ALA A 357 -6.17 21.41 -8.20
CA ALA A 357 -6.67 20.05 -8.19
C ALA A 357 -7.01 19.57 -6.77
N LEU A 358 -6.15 19.86 -5.81
CA LEU A 358 -6.36 19.45 -4.42
C LEU A 358 -7.25 20.47 -3.70
N PRO A 359 -8.17 20.01 -2.83
CA PRO A 359 -8.92 20.90 -1.94
C PRO A 359 -8.00 21.81 -1.15
N HIS A 360 -8.43 23.07 -0.95
CA HIS A 360 -7.64 24.08 -0.23
C HIS A 360 -7.15 23.57 1.14
N ARG A 361 -8.02 22.91 1.91
CA ARG A 361 -7.66 22.32 3.21
C ARG A 361 -6.47 21.38 3.10
N ILE A 362 -6.53 20.41 2.18
CA ILE A 362 -5.44 19.43 1.96
C ILE A 362 -4.16 20.14 1.49
N THR A 363 -4.28 21.13 0.62
CA THR A 363 -3.12 21.91 0.15
C THR A 363 -2.43 22.64 1.30
N MET A 364 -3.20 23.24 2.22
CA MET A 364 -2.65 23.92 3.38
C MET A 364 -2.01 22.95 4.38
N ASP A 365 -2.62 21.77 4.59
CA ASP A 365 -2.06 20.72 5.44
C ASP A 365 -0.75 20.17 4.88
N ILE A 366 -0.63 20.03 3.55
CA ILE A 366 0.63 19.64 2.90
C ILE A 366 1.72 20.67 3.14
N ILE A 367 1.41 21.98 2.95
CA ILE A 367 2.37 23.05 3.17
C ILE A 367 2.83 23.06 4.63
N GLU A 368 1.90 23.15 5.58
CA GLU A 368 2.20 23.18 7.01
C GLU A 368 2.95 21.91 7.47
N GLY A 369 2.50 20.74 7.03
CA GLY A 369 3.09 19.47 7.41
C GLY A 369 4.51 19.32 6.88
N LEU A 370 4.79 19.73 5.64
CA LEU A 370 6.15 19.74 5.09
C LEU A 370 7.04 20.77 5.80
N GLU A 371 6.52 21.92 6.18
CA GLU A 371 7.27 22.93 6.96
C GLU A 371 7.64 22.41 8.34
N LYS A 372 6.74 21.72 9.04
CA LYS A 372 7.06 21.02 10.30
C LYS A 372 8.09 19.91 10.08
N LEU A 373 7.97 19.18 8.98
CA LEU A 373 8.94 18.14 8.65
C LEU A 373 10.32 18.74 8.35
N ASP A 374 10.40 19.95 7.79
CA ASP A 374 11.65 20.67 7.53
C ASP A 374 12.41 21.04 8.81
N GLU A 375 11.71 21.31 9.90
CA GLU A 375 12.32 21.50 11.21
C GLU A 375 12.99 20.21 11.75
N ILE A 376 12.44 19.04 11.34
CA ILE A 376 13.01 17.72 11.67
C ILE A 376 14.11 17.33 10.68
N ILE A 377 13.88 17.56 9.39
CA ILE A 377 14.74 17.17 8.26
C ILE A 377 15.00 18.42 7.42
N PRO A 378 16.01 19.24 7.77
CA PRO A 378 16.30 20.50 7.09
C PRO A 378 16.49 20.31 5.58
N GLY A 379 15.78 21.12 4.81
CA GLY A 379 15.79 21.12 3.34
C GLY A 379 14.68 20.29 2.69
N VAL A 380 13.84 19.59 3.47
CA VAL A 380 12.75 18.81 2.91
C VAL A 380 11.64 19.69 2.31
N ALA A 381 11.43 20.88 2.87
CA ALA A 381 10.50 21.85 2.35
C ALA A 381 11.20 23.06 1.69
N ALA A 382 12.41 22.89 1.18
CA ALA A 382 13.10 23.93 0.45
C ALA A 382 12.30 24.40 -0.79
N ASP A 383 12.50 25.63 -1.22
CA ASP A 383 11.83 26.18 -2.43
C ASP A 383 12.06 25.31 -3.69
N SER A 384 13.17 24.54 -3.73
CA SER A 384 13.53 23.65 -4.81
C SER A 384 12.94 22.25 -4.72
N THR A 385 12.31 21.87 -3.60
CA THR A 385 11.62 20.58 -3.44
C THR A 385 10.54 20.45 -4.49
N LEU A 386 10.45 19.29 -5.11
CA LEU A 386 9.45 19.00 -6.15
C LEU A 386 8.28 18.22 -5.54
N LEU A 387 7.10 18.63 -5.91
CA LEU A 387 5.83 18.02 -5.54
C LEU A 387 5.13 17.51 -6.78
N TYR A 388 4.61 16.29 -6.72
CA TYR A 388 3.84 15.69 -7.81
C TYR A 388 2.45 15.33 -7.29
N ALA A 389 1.43 15.65 -8.04
CA ALA A 389 0.04 15.38 -7.70
C ALA A 389 -0.72 14.72 -8.86
N PRO A 390 -1.73 13.90 -8.50
CA PRO A 390 -2.13 13.51 -7.16
C PRO A 390 -1.42 12.23 -6.70
N GLU A 391 -1.14 12.09 -5.43
CA GLU A 391 -0.94 10.79 -4.81
C GLU A 391 -2.11 10.48 -3.88
N ILE A 392 -2.86 9.44 -4.19
CA ILE A 392 -4.03 9.05 -3.41
C ILE A 392 -3.91 7.58 -3.06
N LYS A 393 -4.08 7.27 -1.78
CA LYS A 393 -4.19 5.89 -1.32
C LYS A 393 -5.66 5.60 -1.06
N PHE A 394 -6.24 4.88 -2.01
CA PHE A 394 -7.57 4.33 -1.88
C PHE A 394 -7.53 3.12 -0.97
N TYR A 395 -8.47 3.05 -0.06
CA TYR A 395 -8.68 1.87 0.75
C TYR A 395 -9.95 1.17 0.26
N ALA A 396 -9.90 -0.16 0.23
CA ALA A 396 -11.09 -0.95 0.00
C ALA A 396 -12.12 -0.67 1.10
N MET A 397 -13.39 -0.91 0.81
CA MET A 397 -14.39 -1.01 1.88
C MET A 397 -13.89 -2.04 2.90
N ARG A 398 -13.92 -1.68 4.17
CA ARG A 398 -13.51 -2.57 5.24
C ARG A 398 -14.67 -3.51 5.57
N MET A 399 -14.50 -4.78 5.25
CA MET A 399 -15.43 -5.81 5.68
C MET A 399 -15.39 -5.91 7.21
N LYS A 400 -16.55 -5.92 7.84
CA LYS A 400 -16.65 -6.21 9.29
C LYS A 400 -16.49 -7.70 9.49
N VAL A 401 -15.59 -8.05 10.38
CA VAL A 401 -15.27 -9.44 10.73
C VAL A 401 -15.33 -9.63 12.24
N ASP A 402 -15.67 -10.82 12.65
CA ASP A 402 -15.59 -11.21 14.06
C ASP A 402 -14.14 -11.53 14.48
N LYS A 403 -13.93 -11.95 15.72
CA LYS A 403 -12.62 -12.36 16.25
C LYS A 403 -11.96 -13.55 15.54
N ASN A 404 -12.72 -14.29 14.75
CA ASN A 404 -12.25 -15.40 13.92
C ASN A 404 -12.05 -14.98 12.45
N MET A 405 -12.16 -13.69 12.13
CA MET A 405 -12.10 -13.14 10.77
C MET A 405 -13.27 -13.58 9.87
N GLU A 406 -14.38 -14.06 10.43
CA GLU A 406 -15.60 -14.40 9.71
C GLU A 406 -16.47 -13.16 9.50
N THR A 407 -17.07 -13.07 8.33
CA THR A 407 -17.99 -11.99 7.95
C THR A 407 -19.42 -12.27 8.48
N SER A 408 -20.38 -11.36 8.18
CA SER A 408 -21.81 -11.59 8.46
C SER A 408 -22.41 -12.77 7.66
N VAL A 409 -21.73 -13.24 6.61
CA VAL A 409 -22.06 -14.49 5.90
C VAL A 409 -21.25 -15.62 6.49
N SER A 410 -21.91 -16.62 7.05
CA SER A 410 -21.24 -17.76 7.68
C SER A 410 -20.30 -18.50 6.71
N ASN A 411 -19.17 -19.02 7.21
CA ASN A 411 -18.11 -19.68 6.45
C ASN A 411 -17.41 -18.82 5.38
N LEU A 412 -17.65 -17.51 5.40
CA LEU A 412 -16.96 -16.55 4.56
C LEU A 412 -16.01 -15.72 5.45
N PHE A 413 -14.72 -15.90 5.25
CA PHE A 413 -13.65 -15.22 5.98
C PHE A 413 -13.00 -14.16 5.08
N ALA A 414 -12.47 -13.10 5.67
CA ALA A 414 -11.85 -12.04 4.90
C ALA A 414 -10.42 -11.73 5.40
N ALA A 415 -9.52 -11.44 4.47
CA ALA A 415 -8.13 -11.09 4.79
C ALA A 415 -7.49 -10.16 3.74
N GLY A 416 -6.52 -9.38 4.17
CA GLY A 416 -5.67 -8.57 3.30
C GLY A 416 -6.29 -7.30 2.75
N ASP A 417 -5.58 -6.68 1.81
CA ASP A 417 -5.86 -5.34 1.29
C ASP A 417 -7.21 -5.24 0.58
N GLY A 418 -7.61 -6.27 -0.16
CA GLY A 418 -8.86 -6.26 -0.92
C GLY A 418 -10.11 -6.26 -0.07
N ALA A 419 -10.02 -6.77 1.16
CA ALA A 419 -11.08 -6.76 2.16
C ALA A 419 -11.01 -5.53 3.09
N GLY A 420 -10.08 -4.59 2.86
CA GLY A 420 -9.91 -3.38 3.67
C GLY A 420 -9.23 -3.62 5.03
N LEU A 421 -8.66 -4.79 5.27
CA LEU A 421 -8.11 -5.20 6.57
C LEU A 421 -6.61 -4.98 6.71
N SER A 422 -5.91 -4.64 5.61
CA SER A 422 -4.48 -4.34 5.62
C SER A 422 -4.08 -3.41 4.46
N ARG A 423 -2.81 -2.97 4.47
CA ARG A 423 -2.25 -2.03 3.48
C ARG A 423 -0.77 -2.27 3.22
N ASP A 424 -0.18 -3.28 3.84
CA ASP A 424 1.23 -3.67 3.66
C ASP A 424 1.40 -5.20 3.66
N ILE A 425 2.63 -5.65 3.45
CA ILE A 425 2.94 -7.09 3.32
C ILE A 425 2.71 -7.82 4.64
N VAL A 426 3.21 -7.26 5.76
CA VAL A 426 3.21 -7.92 7.07
C VAL A 426 1.79 -8.05 7.61
N ASN A 427 1.02 -6.96 7.61
CA ASN A 427 -0.35 -6.98 8.08
C ASN A 427 -1.27 -7.80 7.17
N ALA A 428 -1.04 -7.78 5.84
CA ALA A 428 -1.77 -8.67 4.92
C ALA A 428 -1.50 -10.15 5.24
N ALA A 429 -0.25 -10.52 5.48
CA ALA A 429 0.11 -11.87 5.89
C ALA A 429 -0.56 -12.26 7.22
N ALA A 430 -0.46 -11.41 8.23
CA ALA A 430 -1.03 -11.64 9.56
C ALA A 430 -2.55 -11.81 9.54
N THR A 431 -3.28 -10.99 8.76
CA THR A 431 -4.73 -11.18 8.60
C THR A 431 -5.09 -12.49 7.90
N GLY A 432 -4.25 -12.97 6.97
CA GLY A 432 -4.40 -14.30 6.38
C GLY A 432 -4.24 -15.43 7.41
N MET A 433 -3.22 -15.31 8.29
CA MET A 433 -3.03 -16.26 9.39
C MET A 433 -4.21 -16.27 10.35
N LEU A 434 -4.71 -15.08 10.75
CA LEU A 434 -5.89 -14.98 11.62
C LEU A 434 -7.12 -15.65 11.01
N ALA A 435 -7.40 -15.41 9.72
CA ALA A 435 -8.53 -16.02 9.03
C ALA A 435 -8.42 -17.56 9.00
N ALA A 436 -7.24 -18.08 8.74
CA ALA A 436 -6.97 -19.52 8.77
C ALA A 436 -7.15 -20.11 10.18
N ARG A 437 -6.61 -19.45 11.22
CA ARG A 437 -6.77 -19.87 12.62
C ARG A 437 -8.24 -19.81 13.05
N GLY A 438 -9.00 -18.83 12.55
CA GLY A 438 -10.44 -18.76 12.78
C GLY A 438 -11.20 -19.97 12.22
N ILE A 439 -10.76 -20.52 11.09
CA ILE A 439 -11.30 -21.77 10.54
C ILE A 439 -10.88 -22.97 11.42
N LEU A 440 -9.59 -23.09 11.76
CA LEU A 440 -9.08 -24.21 12.56
C LEU A 440 -9.75 -24.29 13.95
N ASN A 441 -10.12 -23.16 14.54
CA ASN A 441 -10.83 -23.11 15.83
C ASN A 441 -12.25 -23.73 15.77
N ARG A 442 -12.77 -24.03 14.57
CA ARG A 442 -14.12 -24.61 14.35
C ARG A 442 -14.09 -26.08 13.91
N LEU A 443 -12.92 -26.56 13.46
CA LEU A 443 -12.72 -27.97 13.10
C LEU A 443 -12.43 -28.79 14.34
#